data_3c001cbbe5867bcd0a972a0702c5a396
#
_entry.id   3c001cbbe5867bcd0a972a0702c5a396
#
_cell.length_a   1.000
_cell.length_b   1.000
_cell.length_c   1.000
_cell.angle_alpha   90.00
_cell.angle_beta   90.00
_cell.angle_gamma   90.00
#
_symmetry.space_group_name_H-M   'P 1'
#
loop_
_entity.id
_entity.type
_entity.pdbx_description
1 polymer ?
#
loop_
_entity_poly.entity_id
_entity_poly.type
_entity_poly.pdbx_seq_one_letter_code
_entity_poly.pdbx_strand_id
1 'polypeptide(L)'
;MTYKVRLTRDAQEDVRELFDFLLHRELTRPSGGDLDIAVKAIAALENGFATLQSSPFTCRKAFNNPLLRELIVPFGATGYVALFEITDSQTVTIAAVRHQRESD
;
A
#
# COMPACT_ATOMS: atom_id res chain seq x y z
N MET A 1 17.80 1.41 13.61
CA MET A 1 16.75 0.69 14.35
C MET A 1 15.69 0.21 13.35
N THR A 2 15.28 -1.04 13.45
CA THR A 2 14.35 -1.64 12.49
C THR A 2 12.96 -1.78 13.10
N TYR A 3 11.95 -1.25 12.42
CA TYR A 3 10.56 -1.41 12.84
C TYR A 3 10.00 -2.72 12.32
N LYS A 4 9.15 -3.35 13.11
CA LYS A 4 8.31 -4.44 12.65
C LYS A 4 7.12 -3.83 11.93
N VAL A 5 6.88 -4.22 10.68
CA VAL A 5 5.76 -3.74 9.88
C VAL A 5 4.68 -4.81 9.86
N ARG A 6 3.48 -4.44 10.27
CA ARG A 6 2.35 -5.36 10.29
C ARG A 6 1.16 -4.70 9.59
N LEU A 7 0.26 -5.53 9.05
CA LEU A 7 -0.97 -5.07 8.42
C LEU A 7 -2.15 -5.49 9.28
N THR A 8 -3.12 -4.59 9.44
CA THR A 8 -4.40 -4.97 10.04
C THR A 8 -5.15 -5.91 9.10
N ARG A 9 -6.19 -6.57 9.60
CA ARG A 9 -7.05 -7.39 8.74
C ARG A 9 -7.63 -6.57 7.61
N ASP A 10 -8.08 -5.34 7.89
CA ASP A 10 -8.65 -4.46 6.87
C ASP A 10 -7.61 -4.11 5.79
N ALA A 11 -6.37 -3.85 6.19
CA ALA A 11 -5.31 -3.56 5.24
C ALA A 11 -5.00 -4.78 4.36
N GLN A 12 -4.98 -5.98 4.96
CA GLN A 12 -4.79 -7.22 4.21
C GLN A 12 -5.91 -7.43 3.20
N GLU A 13 -7.14 -7.16 3.61
CA GLU A 13 -8.31 -7.24 2.74
C GLU A 13 -8.22 -6.22 1.60
N ASP A 14 -7.79 -4.99 1.90
CA ASP A 14 -7.59 -3.96 0.88
C ASP A 14 -6.60 -4.43 -0.19
N VAL A 15 -5.48 -5.02 0.21
CA VAL A 15 -4.47 -5.53 -0.72
C VAL A 15 -5.06 -6.64 -1.58
N ARG A 16 -5.82 -7.56 -0.98
CA ARG A 16 -6.45 -8.64 -1.73
C ARG A 16 -7.46 -8.09 -2.75
N GLU A 17 -8.26 -7.12 -2.36
CA GLU A 17 -9.22 -6.49 -3.26
C GLU A 17 -8.54 -5.78 -4.43
N LEU A 18 -7.41 -5.12 -4.18
CA LEU A 18 -6.63 -4.49 -5.24
C LEU A 18 -6.11 -5.54 -6.23
N PHE A 19 -5.61 -6.66 -5.73
CA PHE A 19 -5.14 -7.74 -6.57
C PHE A 19 -6.28 -8.31 -7.43
N ASP A 20 -7.42 -8.61 -6.80
CA ASP A 20 -8.58 -9.16 -7.49
C ASP A 20 -9.11 -8.19 -8.56
N PHE A 21 -9.16 -6.89 -8.24
CA PHE A 21 -9.58 -5.86 -9.18
C PHE A 21 -8.67 -5.84 -10.42
N LEU A 22 -7.37 -5.82 -10.21
CA LEU A 22 -6.42 -5.78 -11.32
C LEU A 22 -6.50 -7.04 -12.16
N LEU A 23 -6.59 -8.18 -11.51
CA LEU A 23 -6.69 -9.46 -12.21
C LEU A 23 -7.95 -9.52 -13.07
N HIS A 24 -9.10 -9.14 -12.50
CA HIS A 24 -10.38 -9.12 -13.23
C HIS A 24 -10.32 -8.16 -14.40
N ARG A 25 -9.76 -6.96 -14.19
CA ARG A 25 -9.63 -5.97 -15.26
C ARG A 25 -8.84 -6.51 -16.44
N GLU A 26 -7.72 -7.18 -16.17
CA GLU A 26 -6.89 -7.73 -17.25
C GLU A 26 -7.55 -8.93 -17.93
N LEU A 27 -8.25 -9.76 -17.18
CA LEU A 27 -8.96 -10.91 -17.74
C LEU A 27 -10.10 -10.51 -18.66
N THR A 28 -10.71 -9.34 -18.44
CA THR A 28 -11.87 -8.91 -19.22
C THR A 28 -11.53 -8.01 -20.43
N ARG A 29 -10.25 -7.74 -20.67
CA ARG A 29 -9.85 -6.95 -21.84
C ARG A 29 -10.08 -7.74 -23.13
N PRO A 30 -10.72 -7.13 -24.15
CA PRO A 30 -11.04 -7.84 -25.40
C PRO A 30 -9.84 -8.39 -26.15
N SER A 31 -8.70 -7.72 -26.09
CA SER A 31 -7.47 -8.13 -26.78
C SER A 31 -6.55 -8.98 -25.91
N GLY A 32 -7.06 -9.44 -24.74
CA GLY A 32 -6.22 -10.06 -23.74
C GLY A 32 -5.45 -9.01 -22.94
N GLY A 33 -5.27 -9.26 -21.66
CA GLY A 33 -4.56 -8.35 -20.78
C GLY A 33 -3.25 -8.95 -20.30
N ASP A 34 -2.57 -8.21 -19.43
CA ASP A 34 -1.33 -8.63 -18.81
C ASP A 34 -1.62 -9.03 -17.36
N LEU A 35 -1.72 -10.34 -17.12
CA LEU A 35 -1.98 -10.85 -15.77
C LEU A 35 -0.85 -10.56 -14.79
N ASP A 36 0.37 -10.31 -15.31
CA ASP A 36 1.51 -9.97 -14.46
C ASP A 36 1.36 -8.61 -13.79
N ILE A 37 0.48 -7.75 -14.30
CA ILE A 37 0.24 -6.43 -13.69
C ILE A 37 -0.19 -6.58 -12.23
N ALA A 38 -1.09 -7.53 -11.93
CA ALA A 38 -1.54 -7.76 -10.57
C ALA A 38 -0.37 -8.18 -9.66
N VAL A 39 0.48 -9.07 -10.15
CA VAL A 39 1.65 -9.52 -9.40
C VAL A 39 2.64 -8.38 -9.18
N LYS A 40 2.88 -7.58 -10.23
CA LYS A 40 3.79 -6.43 -10.14
C LYS A 40 3.29 -5.37 -9.16
N ALA A 41 1.97 -5.15 -9.10
CA ALA A 41 1.38 -4.19 -8.18
C ALA A 41 1.60 -4.64 -6.72
N ILE A 42 1.38 -5.92 -6.45
CA ILE A 42 1.62 -6.47 -5.11
C ILE A 42 3.11 -6.35 -4.74
N ALA A 43 4.01 -6.64 -5.68
CA ALA A 43 5.43 -6.49 -5.43
C ALA A 43 5.80 -5.03 -5.11
N ALA A 44 5.20 -4.07 -5.80
CA ALA A 44 5.42 -2.65 -5.53
C ALA A 44 4.95 -2.28 -4.12
N LEU A 45 3.78 -2.78 -3.71
CA LEU A 45 3.28 -2.57 -2.35
C LEU A 45 4.20 -3.17 -1.30
N GLU A 46 4.64 -4.41 -1.51
CA GLU A 46 5.53 -5.08 -0.57
C GLU A 46 6.86 -4.35 -0.44
N ASN A 47 7.43 -3.89 -1.55
CA ASN A 47 8.66 -3.09 -1.54
C ASN A 47 8.45 -1.77 -0.78
N GLY A 48 7.31 -1.12 -0.99
CA GLY A 48 6.97 0.10 -0.27
C GLY A 48 6.85 -0.16 1.23
N PHE A 49 6.15 -1.21 1.61
CA PHE A 49 6.00 -1.57 3.01
C PHE A 49 7.36 -1.85 3.67
N ALA A 50 8.28 -2.48 2.93
CA ALA A 50 9.61 -2.78 3.44
C ALA A 50 10.38 -1.51 3.80
N THR A 51 10.14 -0.39 3.13
CA THR A 51 10.82 0.87 3.47
C THR A 51 10.44 1.37 4.85
N LEU A 52 9.27 0.99 5.36
CA LEU A 52 8.81 1.40 6.68
C LEU A 52 9.58 0.74 7.81
N GLN A 53 10.33 -0.32 7.50
CA GLN A 53 11.19 -0.96 8.50
C GLN A 53 12.29 -0.02 9.00
N SER A 54 12.72 0.90 8.16
CA SER A 54 13.81 1.81 8.51
C SER A 54 13.43 3.28 8.50
N SER A 55 12.38 3.68 7.77
CA SER A 55 12.13 5.10 7.49
C SER A 55 10.66 5.51 7.60
N PRO A 56 9.91 5.12 8.66
CA PRO A 56 8.49 5.51 8.74
C PRO A 56 8.29 7.02 8.91
N PHE A 57 9.22 7.71 9.54
CA PHE A 57 9.09 9.16 9.79
C PHE A 57 9.39 10.02 8.58
N THR A 58 9.86 9.44 7.48
CA THR A 58 10.07 10.21 6.24
C THR A 58 8.79 10.38 5.42
N CYS A 59 7.73 9.61 5.76
CA CYS A 59 6.45 9.71 5.09
C CYS A 59 5.67 10.93 5.59
N ARG A 60 4.75 11.43 4.74
CA ARG A 60 3.96 12.61 5.11
C ARG A 60 2.97 12.29 6.23
N LYS A 61 2.68 13.29 7.06
CA LYS A 61 1.71 13.16 8.14
C LYS A 61 0.29 13.09 7.57
N ALA A 62 -0.57 12.34 8.25
CA ALA A 62 -2.00 12.27 7.95
C ALA A 62 -2.77 12.87 9.11
N PHE A 63 -3.82 13.62 8.81
CA PHE A 63 -4.75 14.15 9.82
C PHE A 63 -4.07 15.00 10.90
N ASN A 64 -2.97 15.66 10.57
CA ASN A 64 -2.18 16.46 11.53
C ASN A 64 -1.69 15.67 12.74
N ASN A 65 -1.61 14.37 12.63
CA ASN A 65 -1.11 13.50 13.69
C ASN A 65 0.27 12.98 13.28
N PRO A 66 1.33 13.29 14.03
CA PRO A 66 2.69 12.88 13.66
C PRO A 66 2.90 11.37 13.67
N LEU A 67 2.02 10.60 14.32
CA LEU A 67 2.12 9.14 14.35
C LEU A 67 1.28 8.46 13.29
N LEU A 68 0.38 9.21 12.63
CA LEU A 68 -0.37 8.72 11.48
C LEU A 68 0.26 9.29 10.22
N ARG A 69 0.64 8.39 9.31
CA ARG A 69 1.37 8.79 8.11
C ARG A 69 0.85 8.05 6.89
N GLU A 70 1.17 8.60 5.73
CA GLU A 70 0.79 8.01 4.45
C GLU A 70 2.03 7.69 3.64
N LEU A 71 2.11 6.44 3.19
CA LEU A 71 3.15 5.98 2.27
C LEU A 71 2.58 6.02 0.86
N ILE A 72 3.24 6.73 -0.03
CA ILE A 72 2.88 6.77 -1.45
C ILE A 72 3.67 5.67 -2.15
N VAL A 73 2.96 4.79 -2.86
CA VAL A 73 3.59 3.70 -3.62
C VAL A 73 3.28 3.94 -5.10
N PRO A 74 4.24 4.47 -5.87
CA PRO A 74 4.03 4.68 -7.31
C PRO A 74 3.83 3.37 -8.04
N PHE A 75 2.87 3.33 -8.95
CA PHE A 75 2.65 2.18 -9.81
C PHE A 75 1.87 2.62 -11.04
N GLY A 76 2.45 2.42 -12.24
CA GLY A 76 1.82 2.85 -13.47
C GLY A 76 1.60 4.36 -13.50
N ALA A 77 0.47 4.81 -14.03
CA ALA A 77 0.13 6.23 -14.13
C ALA A 77 -0.33 6.83 -12.80
N THR A 78 -0.69 6.00 -11.84
CA THR A 78 -1.18 6.45 -10.54
C THR A 78 -0.37 5.78 -9.42
N GLY A 79 -0.98 4.97 -8.61
CA GLY A 79 -0.30 4.27 -7.54
C GLY A 79 -1.22 4.04 -6.37
N TYR A 80 -0.64 3.78 -5.22
CA TYR A 80 -1.39 3.44 -4.01
C TYR A 80 -0.95 4.31 -2.85
N VAL A 81 -1.84 4.45 -1.89
CA VAL A 81 -1.56 5.15 -0.62
C VAL A 81 -1.83 4.17 0.50
N ALA A 82 -0.84 3.97 1.36
CA ALA A 82 -1.00 3.15 2.55
C ALA A 82 -1.03 4.06 3.77
N LEU A 83 -2.13 4.02 4.51
CA LEU A 83 -2.25 4.73 5.78
C LEU A 83 -1.68 3.83 6.87
N PHE A 84 -0.75 4.35 7.65
CA PHE A 84 -0.14 3.58 8.72
C PHE A 84 0.03 4.41 9.98
N GLU A 85 0.12 3.70 11.09
CA GLU A 85 0.39 4.30 12.39
C GLU A 85 1.77 3.83 12.87
N ILE A 86 2.55 4.75 13.41
CA ILE A 86 3.76 4.40 14.15
C ILE A 86 3.28 4.09 15.56
N THR A 87 3.06 2.79 15.81
CA THR A 87 2.35 2.32 17.00
C THR A 87 3.18 2.49 18.26
N ASP A 88 4.47 2.20 18.14
CA ASP A 88 5.42 2.38 19.24
C ASP A 88 6.84 2.50 18.64
N SER A 89 7.85 2.46 19.47
CA SER A 89 9.24 2.65 19.04
C SER A 89 9.76 1.50 18.17
N GLN A 90 8.99 0.41 18.02
CA GLN A 90 9.42 -0.78 17.31
C GLN A 90 8.41 -1.30 16.29
N THR A 91 7.22 -0.70 16.21
CA THR A 91 6.12 -1.26 15.41
C THR A 91 5.44 -0.20 14.56
N VAL A 92 5.23 -0.54 13.30
CA VAL A 92 4.41 0.21 12.36
C VAL A 92 3.23 -0.67 11.97
N THR A 93 2.03 -0.13 12.03
CA THR A 93 0.80 -0.85 11.70
C THR A 93 0.12 -0.19 10.51
N ILE A 94 0.05 -0.91 9.39
CA ILE A 94 -0.64 -0.43 8.19
C ILE A 94 -2.13 -0.70 8.37
N ALA A 95 -2.93 0.37 8.34
CA ALA A 95 -4.36 0.30 8.64
C ALA A 95 -5.24 0.21 7.41
N ALA A 96 -4.80 0.78 6.28
CA ALA A 96 -5.58 0.79 5.05
C ALA A 96 -4.67 0.97 3.85
N VAL A 97 -5.09 0.42 2.71
CA VAL A 97 -4.39 0.62 1.43
C VAL A 97 -5.45 1.00 0.40
N ARG A 98 -5.21 2.09 -0.31
CA ARG A 98 -6.16 2.59 -1.28
C ARG A 98 -5.47 2.97 -2.58
N HIS A 99 -6.25 2.99 -3.64
CA HIS A 99 -5.78 3.56 -4.89
C HIS A 99 -5.56 5.06 -4.68
N GLN A 100 -4.50 5.61 -5.23
CA GLN A 100 -4.15 7.02 -5.00
C GLN A 100 -5.28 7.97 -5.40
N ARG A 101 -6.04 7.67 -6.44
CA ARG A 101 -7.18 8.48 -6.86
C ARG A 101 -8.29 8.55 -5.83
N GLU A 102 -8.47 7.48 -5.04
CA GLU A 102 -9.52 7.43 -4.02
C GLU A 102 -9.16 8.28 -2.80
N SER A 103 -7.87 8.54 -2.62
CA SER A 103 -7.36 9.28 -1.47
C SER A 103 -7.35 10.79 -1.68
N ASP A 104 -7.50 11.21 -2.93
CA ASP A 104 -7.51 12.62 -3.28
C ASP A 104 -8.94 13.27 -3.17
#